data_0773c9cde321fbb90480ac81e69ad434
#
_entry.id   0773c9cde321fbb90480ac81e69ad434
#
_cell.length_a   1.000
_cell.length_b   1.000
_cell.length_c   1.000
_cell.angle_alpha   90.00
_cell.angle_beta   90.00
_cell.angle_gamma   90.00
#
_symmetry.space_group_name_H-M   'P 1'
#
loop_
_entity.id
_entity.type
_entity.pdbx_description
1 polymer ?
#
loop_
_entity_poly.entity_id
_entity_poly.type
_entity_poly.pdbx_seq_one_letter_code
_entity_poly.pdbx_strand_id
1 'polypeptide(L)'
;MIGLPPLVLYLFKSELFNNLIIISVMANKKLIKDVKSIFTQEFVSNLLSTAFYGNSTMRMCRASTNPQSLKAAKAKYDCTEDINAHILLHNGVINVEDYNDCDYDGYPRARELNLDKLIYGFTLCMFNSPGSYASIMEGEDDMYDDLKVIQYALFGKIIYA
;
A
#
# COMPACT_ATOMS: atom_id res chain seq x y z
N MET A 1 -8.35 -7.73 -43.01
CA MET A 1 -7.53 -7.67 -41.78
C MET A 1 -7.95 -6.42 -41.01
N ILE A 2 -8.68 -6.55 -39.93
CA ILE A 2 -9.12 -5.43 -39.09
C ILE A 2 -8.02 -5.22 -38.06
N GLY A 3 -7.23 -4.17 -38.24
CA GLY A 3 -6.18 -3.79 -37.27
C GLY A 3 -6.84 -3.22 -36.02
N LEU A 4 -6.41 -3.65 -34.86
CA LEU A 4 -6.84 -3.08 -33.58
C LEU A 4 -6.47 -1.60 -33.51
N PRO A 5 -7.36 -0.74 -32.97
CA PRO A 5 -7.07 0.69 -32.84
C PRO A 5 -5.81 0.94 -31.99
N PRO A 6 -5.00 1.97 -32.29
CA PRO A 6 -3.73 2.26 -31.61
C PRO A 6 -3.86 2.38 -30.08
N LEU A 7 -5.00 2.87 -29.60
CA LEU A 7 -5.29 3.01 -28.17
C LEU A 7 -5.41 1.65 -27.46
N VAL A 8 -6.03 0.66 -28.11
CA VAL A 8 -6.16 -0.70 -27.56
C VAL A 8 -4.80 -1.37 -27.52
N LEU A 9 -3.95 -1.15 -28.51
CA LEU A 9 -2.59 -1.68 -28.55
C LEU A 9 -1.69 -1.07 -27.46
N TYR A 10 -1.91 0.20 -27.11
CA TYR A 10 -1.18 0.90 -26.05
C TYR A 10 -1.60 0.40 -24.65
N LEU A 11 -2.90 0.22 -24.43
CA LEU A 11 -3.45 -0.34 -23.18
C LEU A 11 -2.99 -1.80 -22.98
N PHE A 12 -3.01 -2.61 -24.03
CA PHE A 12 -2.52 -3.99 -23.97
C PHE A 12 -1.01 -4.06 -23.69
N LYS A 13 -0.20 -3.15 -24.26
CA LYS A 13 1.24 -3.08 -23.98
C LYS A 13 1.53 -2.66 -22.55
N SER A 14 0.75 -1.72 -21.99
CA SER A 14 0.93 -1.28 -20.61
C SER A 14 0.54 -2.36 -19.59
N GLU A 15 -0.54 -3.10 -19.84
CA GLU A 15 -0.96 -4.23 -19.00
C GLU A 15 0.02 -5.41 -19.07
N LEU A 16 0.49 -5.76 -20.27
CA LEU A 16 1.50 -6.80 -20.45
C LEU A 16 2.83 -6.42 -19.80
N PHE A 17 3.24 -5.17 -19.91
CA PHE A 17 4.46 -4.67 -19.28
C PHE A 17 4.37 -4.68 -17.76
N ASN A 18 3.24 -4.23 -17.19
CA ASN A 18 2.98 -4.30 -15.76
C ASN A 18 2.92 -5.75 -15.26
N ASN A 19 2.28 -6.66 -15.99
CA ASN A 19 2.26 -8.08 -15.66
C ASN A 19 3.64 -8.74 -15.73
N LEU A 20 4.48 -8.36 -16.69
CA LEU A 20 5.88 -8.83 -16.80
C LEU A 20 6.75 -8.34 -15.64
N ILE A 21 6.58 -7.09 -15.20
CA ILE A 21 7.25 -6.55 -14.01
C ILE A 21 6.80 -7.31 -12.77
N ILE A 22 5.50 -7.54 -12.59
CA ILE A 22 4.94 -8.30 -11.48
C ILE A 22 5.54 -9.71 -11.42
N ILE A 23 5.57 -10.42 -12.56
CA ILE A 23 6.15 -11.76 -12.65
C ILE A 23 7.66 -11.74 -12.35
N SER A 24 8.38 -10.75 -12.87
CA SER A 24 9.83 -10.58 -12.63
C SER A 24 10.13 -10.27 -11.17
N VAL A 25 9.34 -9.42 -10.52
CA VAL A 25 9.48 -9.10 -9.09
C VAL A 25 9.14 -10.31 -8.21
N MET A 26 8.07 -11.04 -8.53
CA MET A 26 7.69 -12.25 -7.80
C MET A 26 8.71 -13.40 -7.97
N ALA A 27 9.36 -13.49 -9.13
CA ALA A 27 10.41 -14.49 -9.38
C ALA A 27 11.74 -14.17 -8.66
N ASN A 28 11.97 -12.92 -8.26
CA ASN A 28 13.22 -12.53 -7.62
C ASN A 28 13.12 -12.59 -6.09
N LYS A 29 13.24 -13.80 -5.54
CA LYS A 29 13.23 -14.06 -4.09
C LYS A 29 14.23 -13.22 -3.29
N LYS A 30 15.36 -12.84 -3.90
CA LYS A 30 16.37 -12.00 -3.25
C LYS A 30 15.84 -10.57 -3.09
N LEU A 31 15.31 -9.98 -4.16
CA LEU A 31 14.74 -8.63 -4.11
C LEU A 31 13.61 -8.52 -3.07
N ILE A 32 12.71 -9.52 -3.04
CA ILE A 32 11.63 -9.55 -2.03
C ILE A 32 12.19 -9.63 -0.62
N LYS A 33 13.25 -10.40 -0.39
CA LYS A 33 13.89 -10.50 0.92
C LYS A 33 14.56 -9.18 1.31
N ASP A 34 15.25 -8.54 0.38
CA ASP A 34 15.93 -7.25 0.61
C ASP A 34 14.89 -6.15 0.88
N VAL A 35 13.82 -6.08 0.11
CA VAL A 35 12.69 -5.17 0.35
C VAL A 35 12.03 -5.48 1.70
N LYS A 36 11.79 -6.75 2.03
CA LYS A 36 11.18 -7.14 3.33
C LYS A 36 12.00 -6.67 4.54
N SER A 37 13.32 -6.58 4.41
CA SER A 37 14.19 -6.12 5.53
C SER A 37 14.04 -4.64 5.86
N ILE A 38 13.47 -3.82 4.96
CA ILE A 38 13.18 -2.42 5.18
C ILE A 38 11.95 -2.24 6.10
N PHE A 39 11.01 -3.19 6.06
CA PHE A 39 9.75 -3.10 6.80
C PHE A 39 9.94 -3.40 8.29
N THR A 40 10.60 -2.48 8.99
CA THR A 40 10.69 -2.46 10.46
C THR A 40 9.42 -1.88 11.08
N GLN A 41 9.25 -2.02 12.39
CA GLN A 41 8.16 -1.39 13.13
C GLN A 41 8.12 0.12 12.90
N GLU A 42 9.26 0.77 13.04
CA GLU A 42 9.42 2.22 12.87
C GLU A 42 9.09 2.65 11.43
N PHE A 43 9.66 1.98 10.43
CA PHE A 43 9.41 2.31 9.03
C PHE A 43 7.91 2.19 8.68
N VAL A 44 7.26 1.09 9.06
CA VAL A 44 5.83 0.88 8.76
C VAL A 44 4.97 1.87 9.52
N SER A 45 5.30 2.17 10.78
CA SER A 45 4.57 3.16 11.58
C SER A 45 4.66 4.56 10.97
N ASN A 46 5.85 5.00 10.58
CA ASN A 46 6.07 6.29 9.93
C ASN A 46 5.30 6.39 8.61
N LEU A 47 5.44 5.40 7.74
CA LEU A 47 4.73 5.34 6.46
C LEU A 47 3.20 5.42 6.65
N LEU A 48 2.63 4.69 7.62
CA LEU A 48 1.20 4.76 7.91
C LEU A 48 0.81 6.12 8.50
N SER A 49 1.62 6.66 9.40
CA SER A 49 1.38 7.97 10.02
C SER A 49 1.36 9.07 8.97
N THR A 50 2.38 9.14 8.13
CA THR A 50 2.51 10.17 7.10
C THR A 50 1.42 10.02 6.04
N ALA A 51 1.15 8.81 5.53
CA ALA A 51 0.14 8.56 4.51
C ALA A 51 -1.28 8.97 4.93
N PHE A 52 -1.61 8.82 6.22
CA PHE A 52 -2.97 9.08 6.70
C PHE A 52 -3.10 10.38 7.51
N TYR A 53 -2.00 11.09 7.77
CA TYR A 53 -2.02 12.36 8.48
C TYR A 53 -2.76 13.42 7.67
N GLY A 54 -3.86 13.92 8.23
CA GLY A 54 -4.67 14.96 7.57
C GLY A 54 -5.36 14.54 6.26
N ASN A 55 -5.26 13.28 5.87
CA ASN A 55 -5.88 12.78 4.64
C ASN A 55 -7.40 12.70 4.81
N SER A 56 -8.13 13.36 3.90
CA SER A 56 -9.61 13.34 3.88
C SER A 56 -10.19 12.22 3.00
N THR A 57 -9.36 11.61 2.15
CA THR A 57 -9.79 10.64 1.12
C THR A 57 -9.75 9.21 1.64
N MET A 58 -8.71 8.86 2.40
CA MET A 58 -8.53 7.53 2.95
C MET A 58 -8.21 7.61 4.44
N ARG A 59 -8.73 6.68 5.22
CA ARG A 59 -8.47 6.58 6.66
C ARG A 59 -8.21 5.15 7.08
N MET A 60 -7.30 4.99 8.02
CA MET A 60 -7.14 3.71 8.69
C MET A 60 -8.28 3.46 9.66
N CYS A 61 -8.93 2.31 9.53
CA CYS A 61 -9.84 1.79 10.54
C CYS A 61 -9.12 0.84 11.48
N ARG A 62 -9.44 0.92 12.76
CA ARG A 62 -8.93 0.03 13.82
C ARG A 62 -9.43 -1.41 13.74
N ALA A 63 -9.90 -1.88 12.63
CA ALA A 63 -10.44 -3.23 12.52
C ALA A 63 -9.33 -4.20 12.08
N SER A 64 -8.63 -4.78 13.04
CA SER A 64 -7.93 -6.04 12.77
C SER A 64 -8.94 -7.17 12.72
N THR A 65 -8.86 -7.99 11.68
CA THR A 65 -9.63 -9.23 11.58
C THR A 65 -9.21 -10.27 12.62
N ASN A 66 -8.09 -10.04 13.33
CA ASN A 66 -7.60 -10.91 14.39
C ASN A 66 -7.61 -10.22 15.77
N PRO A 67 -8.59 -10.51 16.64
CA PRO A 67 -8.69 -9.92 17.98
C PRO A 67 -7.47 -10.16 18.88
N GLN A 68 -6.76 -11.28 18.68
CA GLN A 68 -5.58 -11.62 19.50
C GLN A 68 -4.38 -10.73 19.12
N SER A 69 -4.15 -10.51 17.83
CA SER A 69 -3.08 -9.60 17.37
C SER A 69 -3.35 -8.16 17.80
N LEU A 70 -4.59 -7.72 17.76
CA LEU A 70 -4.99 -6.40 18.24
C LEU A 70 -4.75 -6.25 19.76
N LYS A 71 -5.09 -7.26 20.56
CA LYS A 71 -4.86 -7.26 22.01
C LYS A 71 -3.37 -7.21 22.33
N ALA A 72 -2.55 -8.00 21.65
CA ALA A 72 -1.09 -8.02 21.82
C ALA A 72 -0.46 -6.68 21.43
N ALA A 73 -0.90 -6.08 20.32
CA ALA A 73 -0.42 -4.79 19.86
C ALA A 73 -0.76 -3.67 20.87
N LYS A 74 -2.01 -3.60 21.35
CA LYS A 74 -2.46 -2.63 22.34
C LYS A 74 -1.78 -2.76 23.72
N ALA A 75 -1.27 -3.93 24.05
CA ALA A 75 -0.48 -4.13 25.27
C ALA A 75 0.92 -3.55 25.18
N LYS A 76 1.40 -3.26 23.97
CA LYS A 76 2.77 -2.81 23.70
C LYS A 76 2.85 -1.37 23.20
N TYR A 77 1.82 -0.88 22.52
CA TYR A 77 1.80 0.41 21.86
C TYR A 77 0.53 1.20 22.21
N ASP A 78 0.68 2.51 22.35
CA ASP A 78 -0.41 3.43 22.68
C ASP A 78 -1.00 4.12 21.45
N CYS A 79 -0.18 4.41 20.43
CA CYS A 79 -0.66 5.07 19.22
C CYS A 79 -1.23 4.08 18.19
N THR A 80 -2.15 4.59 17.37
CA THR A 80 -2.87 3.77 16.37
C THR A 80 -1.96 3.26 15.27
N GLU A 81 -1.01 4.06 14.84
CA GLU A 81 -0.07 3.77 13.77
C GLU A 81 0.87 2.63 14.17
N ASP A 82 1.42 2.68 15.37
CA ASP A 82 2.27 1.61 15.92
C ASP A 82 1.50 0.31 16.12
N ILE A 83 0.25 0.40 16.60
CA ILE A 83 -0.64 -0.76 16.73
C ILE A 83 -0.88 -1.40 15.36
N ASN A 84 -1.18 -0.61 14.35
CA ASN A 84 -1.43 -1.08 12.99
C ASN A 84 -0.17 -1.63 12.33
N ALA A 85 0.98 -0.97 12.49
CA ALA A 85 2.27 -1.47 12.04
C ALA A 85 2.59 -2.83 12.66
N HIS A 86 2.41 -2.97 13.97
CA HIS A 86 2.60 -4.25 14.66
C HIS A 86 1.68 -5.35 14.12
N ILE A 87 0.40 -5.03 13.88
CA ILE A 87 -0.56 -5.98 13.30
C ILE A 87 -0.08 -6.47 11.95
N LEU A 88 0.32 -5.56 11.04
CA LEU A 88 0.80 -5.92 9.70
C LEU A 88 2.06 -6.79 9.76
N LEU A 89 3.04 -6.42 10.58
CA LEU A 89 4.31 -7.15 10.71
C LEU A 89 4.15 -8.55 11.30
N HIS A 90 3.05 -8.81 12.01
CA HIS A 90 2.72 -10.11 12.59
C HIS A 90 1.62 -10.84 11.80
N ASN A 91 1.61 -10.67 10.48
CA ASN A 91 0.68 -11.32 9.54
C ASN A 91 -0.81 -11.01 9.80
N GLY A 92 -1.09 -9.88 10.42
CA GLY A 92 -2.45 -9.38 10.56
C GLY A 92 -2.92 -8.57 9.36
N VAL A 93 -4.16 -8.14 9.43
CA VAL A 93 -4.82 -7.32 8.40
C VAL A 93 -5.42 -6.09 9.08
N ILE A 94 -5.26 -4.94 8.47
CA ILE A 94 -5.96 -3.70 8.85
C ILE A 94 -6.92 -3.31 7.73
N ASN A 95 -7.96 -2.56 8.07
CA ASN A 95 -8.86 -1.99 7.09
C ASN A 95 -8.50 -0.52 6.82
N VAL A 96 -8.53 -0.15 5.55
CA VAL A 96 -8.41 1.22 5.07
C VAL A 96 -9.74 1.61 4.45
N GLU A 97 -10.40 2.62 5.00
CA GLU A 97 -11.63 3.20 4.44
C GLU A 97 -11.30 4.15 3.30
N ASP A 98 -12.04 4.00 2.21
CA ASP A 98 -11.95 4.84 1.03
C ASP A 98 -13.21 5.71 0.95
N TYR A 99 -13.08 6.98 1.30
CA TYR A 99 -14.20 7.94 1.38
C TYR A 99 -14.67 8.43 0.00
N ASN A 100 -13.90 8.18 -1.05
CA ASN A 100 -14.32 8.46 -2.43
C ASN A 100 -15.01 7.26 -3.09
N ASP A 101 -14.97 6.08 -2.47
CA ASP A 101 -15.69 4.88 -2.92
C ASP A 101 -16.66 4.45 -1.81
N CYS A 102 -17.86 4.99 -1.83
CA CYS A 102 -18.90 4.67 -0.87
C CYS A 102 -19.86 3.60 -1.42
N ASP A 103 -20.47 2.85 -0.51
CA ASP A 103 -21.57 1.96 -0.86
C ASP A 103 -22.88 2.74 -1.13
N TYR A 104 -23.96 2.00 -1.40
CA TYR A 104 -25.27 2.59 -1.72
C TYR A 104 -25.87 3.42 -0.57
N ASP A 105 -25.50 3.12 0.68
CA ASP A 105 -25.98 3.79 1.87
C ASP A 105 -25.04 4.96 2.28
N GLY A 106 -24.00 5.23 1.49
CA GLY A 106 -23.06 6.34 1.70
C GLY A 106 -21.94 6.03 2.70
N TYR A 107 -21.75 4.77 3.09
CA TYR A 107 -20.64 4.36 3.92
C TYR A 107 -19.37 4.11 3.08
N PRO A 108 -18.20 4.56 3.55
CA PRO A 108 -16.94 4.34 2.84
C PRO A 108 -16.63 2.84 2.75
N ARG A 109 -16.18 2.40 1.59
CA ARG A 109 -15.74 1.01 1.42
C ARG A 109 -14.42 0.78 2.12
N ALA A 110 -14.40 -0.25 2.96
CA ALA A 110 -13.20 -0.72 3.62
C ALA A 110 -12.45 -1.70 2.71
N ARG A 111 -11.13 -1.51 2.61
CA ARG A 111 -10.21 -2.39 1.87
C ARG A 111 -9.19 -2.98 2.82
N GLU A 112 -8.97 -4.26 2.70
CA GLU A 112 -7.98 -4.96 3.51
C GLU A 112 -6.56 -4.66 3.04
N LEU A 113 -5.71 -4.24 3.98
CA LEU A 113 -4.27 -4.08 3.81
C LEU A 113 -3.55 -5.09 4.72
N ASN A 114 -2.62 -5.83 4.16
CA ASN A 114 -1.70 -6.71 4.86
C ASN A 114 -0.26 -6.41 4.45
N LEU A 115 0.71 -7.03 5.12
CA LEU A 115 2.13 -6.76 4.86
C LEU A 115 2.53 -7.08 3.41
N ASP A 116 2.04 -8.17 2.83
CA ASP A 116 2.40 -8.55 1.46
C ASP A 116 1.89 -7.54 0.43
N LYS A 117 0.67 -7.01 0.61
CA LYS A 117 0.14 -5.91 -0.20
C LYS A 117 0.96 -4.64 -0.02
N LEU A 118 1.37 -4.32 1.22
CA LEU A 118 2.18 -3.13 1.49
C LEU A 118 3.55 -3.22 0.81
N ILE A 119 4.23 -4.37 0.91
CA ILE A 119 5.48 -4.65 0.20
C ILE A 119 5.29 -4.55 -1.32
N TYR A 120 4.20 -5.08 -1.84
CA TYR A 120 3.84 -4.98 -3.25
C TYR A 120 3.66 -3.52 -3.68
N GLY A 121 2.89 -2.73 -2.91
CA GLY A 121 2.68 -1.31 -3.17
C GLY A 121 3.98 -0.51 -3.16
N PHE A 122 4.85 -0.75 -2.18
CA PHE A 122 6.17 -0.15 -2.10
C PHE A 122 7.05 -0.51 -3.30
N THR A 123 7.01 -1.76 -3.73
CA THR A 123 7.73 -2.22 -4.93
C THR A 123 7.20 -1.53 -6.18
N LEU A 124 5.88 -1.39 -6.34
CA LEU A 124 5.30 -0.64 -7.45
C LEU A 124 5.68 0.85 -7.39
N CYS A 125 5.74 1.45 -6.21
CA CYS A 125 6.20 2.82 -6.03
C CYS A 125 7.65 3.00 -6.52
N MET A 126 8.53 2.08 -6.19
CA MET A 126 9.93 2.08 -6.66
C MET A 126 10.03 2.13 -8.20
N PHE A 127 9.16 1.41 -8.92
CA PHE A 127 9.22 1.36 -10.39
C PHE A 127 8.44 2.46 -11.08
N ASN A 128 7.29 2.85 -10.54
CA ASN A 128 6.36 3.76 -11.23
C ASN A 128 6.40 5.19 -10.71
N SER A 129 6.95 5.40 -9.50
CA SER A 129 7.08 6.71 -8.84
C SER A 129 8.45 6.83 -8.16
N PRO A 130 9.56 6.74 -8.92
CA PRO A 130 10.92 6.65 -8.33
C PRO A 130 11.29 7.88 -7.49
N GLY A 131 10.75 9.05 -7.76
CA GLY A 131 10.93 10.25 -6.91
C GLY A 131 10.34 10.05 -5.53
N SER A 132 9.08 9.61 -5.44
CA SER A 132 8.42 9.32 -4.16
C SER A 132 9.14 8.19 -3.40
N TYR A 133 9.57 7.14 -4.11
CA TYR A 133 10.37 6.09 -3.50
C TYR A 133 11.68 6.63 -2.89
N ALA A 134 12.39 7.52 -3.61
CA ALA A 134 13.63 8.12 -3.10
C ALA A 134 13.35 8.97 -1.85
N SER A 135 12.33 9.84 -1.88
CA SER A 135 11.93 10.65 -0.72
C SER A 135 11.64 9.78 0.51
N ILE A 136 10.88 8.68 0.35
CA ILE A 136 10.57 7.75 1.44
C ILE A 136 11.85 7.11 2.00
N MET A 137 12.78 6.69 1.13
CA MET A 137 14.02 6.05 1.57
C MET A 137 15.00 7.00 2.24
N GLU A 138 14.93 8.29 1.93
CA GLU A 138 15.75 9.36 2.51
C GLU A 138 15.12 9.96 3.77
N GLY A 139 13.84 9.62 4.06
CA GLY A 139 13.07 10.18 5.18
C GLY A 139 12.68 11.65 4.95
N GLU A 140 12.57 12.05 3.69
CA GLU A 140 12.15 13.39 3.23
C GLU A 140 10.75 13.33 2.57
N ASP A 141 10.01 12.24 2.82
CA ASP A 141 8.69 11.97 2.28
C ASP A 141 7.63 12.89 2.85
N ASP A 142 6.59 13.09 2.05
CA ASP A 142 5.37 13.76 2.46
C ASP A 142 4.17 12.80 2.38
N MET A 143 3.01 13.31 2.80
CA MET A 143 1.76 12.55 2.77
C MET A 143 1.45 11.97 1.37
N TYR A 144 1.77 12.69 0.30
CA TYR A 144 1.47 12.24 -1.06
C TYR A 144 2.40 11.12 -1.51
N ASP A 145 3.65 11.10 -1.06
CA ASP A 145 4.61 10.05 -1.38
C ASP A 145 4.19 8.73 -0.74
N ASP A 146 3.90 8.74 0.55
CA ASP A 146 3.47 7.57 1.28
C ASP A 146 2.08 7.09 0.84
N LEU A 147 1.16 8.04 0.54
CA LEU A 147 -0.16 7.71 0.03
C LEU A 147 -0.09 6.95 -1.31
N LYS A 148 0.90 7.23 -2.18
CA LYS A 148 1.12 6.46 -3.40
C LYS A 148 1.41 4.99 -3.10
N VAL A 149 2.23 4.71 -2.07
CA VAL A 149 2.49 3.32 -1.64
C VAL A 149 1.20 2.64 -1.23
N ILE A 150 0.36 3.31 -0.44
CA ILE A 150 -0.94 2.77 -0.02
C ILE A 150 -1.87 2.53 -1.22
N GLN A 151 -1.93 3.48 -2.15
CA GLN A 151 -2.76 3.32 -3.36
C GLN A 151 -2.26 2.16 -4.23
N TYR A 152 -0.97 2.04 -4.45
CA TYR A 152 -0.40 0.88 -5.15
C TYR A 152 -0.69 -0.43 -4.42
N ALA A 153 -0.64 -0.45 -3.10
CA ALA A 153 -0.93 -1.65 -2.30
C ALA A 153 -2.40 -2.09 -2.41
N LEU A 154 -3.33 -1.15 -2.47
CA LEU A 154 -4.77 -1.42 -2.48
C LEU A 154 -5.36 -1.59 -3.89
N PHE A 155 -4.83 -0.87 -4.88
CA PHE A 155 -5.42 -0.74 -6.21
C PHE A 155 -4.47 -1.17 -7.34
N GLY A 156 -3.19 -1.38 -7.07
CA GLY A 156 -2.17 -1.64 -8.09
C GLY A 156 -1.83 -0.43 -8.96
N LYS A 157 -2.42 0.74 -8.68
CA LYS A 157 -2.22 1.99 -9.44
C LYS A 157 -2.58 3.20 -8.57
N ILE A 158 -2.14 4.40 -8.99
CA ILE A 158 -2.61 5.67 -8.42
C ILE A 158 -4.00 5.97 -8.98
N ILE A 159 -4.95 6.26 -8.11
CA ILE A 159 -6.33 6.64 -8.45
C ILE A 159 -6.72 8.00 -7.91
N TYR A 160 -6.04 8.47 -6.87
CA TYR A 160 -6.21 9.81 -6.28
C TYR A 160 -4.90 10.59 -6.43
N ALA A 161 -5.00 11.79 -7.01
CA ALA A 161 -3.89 12.72 -7.18
C ALA A 161 -3.86 13.74 -6.05
#